data_94ebdc19a10c8dba0a54dd46bd25cc9a
#
_entry.id   94ebdc19a10c8dba0a54dd46bd25cc9a
#
_cell.length_a   1.000
_cell.length_b   1.000
_cell.length_c   1.000
_cell.angle_alpha   90.00
_cell.angle_beta   90.00
_cell.angle_gamma   90.00
#
_symmetry.space_group_name_H-M   'P 1'
#
loop_
_entity.id
_entity.type
_entity.pdbx_description
1 polymer ?
#
loop_
_entity_poly.entity_id
_entity_poly.type
_entity_poly.pdbx_seq_one_letter_code
_entity_poly.pdbx_strand_id
1 'polypeptide(L)'
;MTDPRPETADYSRRVLDLLAEVPLVRLDKRPKRKRRVPGVVPDISIDLLVGDDRWELIVETKSSGEPRFIRGAIQQLQSYTAASARVYGVVTAPYLGERTQELCKEARVGYFDLAGNCRLAFGSVFIERKGFPNPKVERRSLRTLFAPKASRVLRVLLTEPKRTYQLQELAKLAGVSLGLAFKVKQRLLDLEYAGEEKSGLRVNRPEDLLHEWARNYDFGKHTAVECYAMGEVAETERQLAAWCAEKRVLYAFTLFSGAARVAPFARYLRSSAYVMTDPGKTAERLGWKVVPTGANVVLLRPFDEGVLYGAQEVDGDRVVSNVQLYLDLASQRARGEEAATFLLEQRLRAKW
;
A
#
# COMPACT_ATOMS: atom_id res chain seq x y z
N MET A 1 20.44 -8.02 17.46
CA MET A 1 21.46 -8.30 16.45
C MET A 1 21.14 -7.42 15.26
N THR A 2 21.92 -6.37 15.03
CA THR A 2 21.82 -5.48 13.87
C THR A 2 22.36 -6.24 12.66
N ASP A 3 21.47 -6.47 11.69
CA ASP A 3 21.81 -7.08 10.41
C ASP A 3 22.89 -6.21 9.69
N PRO A 4 24.01 -6.76 9.24
CA PRO A 4 25.05 -5.96 8.61
C PRO A 4 24.50 -5.31 7.34
N ARG A 5 24.72 -4.00 7.18
CA ARG A 5 24.42 -3.28 5.95
C ARG A 5 25.23 -3.93 4.82
N PRO A 6 24.62 -4.15 3.63
CA PRO A 6 25.39 -4.63 2.49
C PRO A 6 26.55 -3.66 2.24
N GLU A 7 27.75 -4.17 2.12
CA GLU A 7 28.92 -3.34 1.83
C GLU A 7 28.86 -2.85 0.38
N THR A 8 29.40 -1.70 0.10
CA THR A 8 29.52 -1.15 -1.28
C THR A 8 30.15 -2.14 -2.25
N ALA A 9 31.00 -3.05 -1.74
CA ALA A 9 31.60 -4.14 -2.48
C ALA A 9 30.57 -5.12 -3.08
N ASP A 10 29.48 -5.43 -2.37
CA ASP A 10 28.44 -6.35 -2.86
C ASP A 10 27.69 -5.73 -4.05
N TYR A 11 27.39 -4.44 -3.97
CA TYR A 11 26.75 -3.72 -5.09
C TYR A 11 27.69 -3.58 -6.29
N SER A 12 28.98 -3.31 -6.05
CA SER A 12 29.98 -3.25 -7.11
C SER A 12 30.08 -4.57 -7.88
N ARG A 13 30.16 -5.70 -7.16
CA ARG A 13 30.17 -7.04 -7.74
C ARG A 13 28.90 -7.28 -8.56
N ARG A 14 27.73 -6.99 -7.99
CA ARG A 14 26.44 -7.23 -8.66
C ARG A 14 26.29 -6.48 -9.97
N VAL A 15 26.67 -5.21 -10.02
CA VAL A 15 26.60 -4.44 -11.26
C VAL A 15 27.58 -4.94 -12.29
N LEU A 16 28.75 -5.38 -11.90
CA LEU A 16 29.74 -5.97 -12.81
C LEU A 16 29.24 -7.31 -13.39
N ASP A 17 28.59 -8.14 -12.57
CA ASP A 17 27.97 -9.40 -13.03
C ASP A 17 26.88 -9.14 -14.05
N LEU A 18 26.00 -8.15 -13.80
CA LEU A 18 24.96 -7.74 -14.74
C LEU A 18 25.53 -7.24 -16.09
N LEU A 19 26.61 -6.47 -16.03
CA LEU A 19 27.26 -5.95 -17.23
C LEU A 19 28.04 -7.01 -18.00
N ALA A 20 28.60 -8.01 -17.32
CA ALA A 20 29.30 -9.13 -17.94
C ALA A 20 28.39 -10.03 -18.77
N GLU A 21 27.09 -10.01 -18.55
CA GLU A 21 26.11 -10.74 -19.36
C GLU A 21 25.89 -10.11 -20.75
N VAL A 22 26.35 -8.87 -20.96
CA VAL A 22 26.19 -8.16 -22.25
C VAL A 22 27.49 -8.26 -23.05
N PRO A 23 27.53 -9.03 -24.17
CA PRO A 23 28.78 -9.26 -24.94
C PRO A 23 29.45 -7.99 -25.46
N LEU A 24 28.66 -6.93 -25.69
CA LEU A 24 29.14 -5.63 -26.19
C LEU A 24 29.80 -4.77 -25.12
N VAL A 25 29.67 -5.13 -23.81
CA VAL A 25 30.18 -4.34 -22.70
C VAL A 25 31.51 -4.91 -22.24
N ARG A 26 32.51 -4.04 -22.14
CA ARG A 26 33.83 -4.37 -21.60
C ARG A 26 34.27 -3.32 -20.58
N LEU A 27 34.96 -3.72 -19.51
CA LEU A 27 35.57 -2.77 -18.59
C LEU A 27 36.72 -2.03 -19.27
N ASP A 28 36.69 -0.68 -19.21
CA ASP A 28 37.81 0.13 -19.69
C ASP A 28 38.87 0.24 -18.58
N LYS A 29 40.00 -0.43 -18.75
CA LYS A 29 41.12 -0.45 -17.79
C LYS A 29 42.04 0.76 -17.96
N ARG A 30 41.78 1.67 -18.90
CA ARG A 30 42.63 2.84 -19.13
C ARG A 30 42.40 3.90 -18.07
N PRO A 31 43.44 4.46 -17.43
CA PRO A 31 43.27 5.49 -16.42
C PRO A 31 42.67 6.75 -17.04
N LYS A 32 41.54 7.22 -16.51
CA LYS A 32 40.94 8.51 -16.85
C LYS A 32 41.36 9.59 -15.88
N ARG A 33 41.48 10.82 -16.40
CA ARG A 33 41.38 12.03 -15.56
C ARG A 33 39.94 12.11 -15.02
N LYS A 34 39.77 11.75 -13.73
CA LYS A 34 38.47 11.88 -13.05
C LYS A 34 37.98 13.32 -13.18
N ARG A 35 36.96 13.55 -14.01
CA ARG A 35 36.20 14.80 -13.98
C ARG A 35 35.41 14.79 -12.66
N ARG A 36 35.92 15.50 -11.68
CA ARG A 36 35.22 15.67 -10.41
C ARG A 36 34.26 16.85 -10.58
N VAL A 37 32.97 16.62 -10.39
CA VAL A 37 32.04 17.70 -10.06
C VAL A 37 32.46 18.17 -8.65
N PRO A 38 32.79 19.45 -8.44
CA PRO A 38 33.22 19.90 -7.13
C PRO A 38 32.18 19.63 -6.07
N GLY A 39 32.57 18.93 -4.99
CA GLY A 39 31.72 18.70 -3.82
C GLY A 39 30.90 17.41 -3.82
N VAL A 40 30.90 16.59 -4.87
CA VAL A 40 30.11 15.35 -4.92
C VAL A 40 30.99 14.17 -5.38
N VAL A 41 31.05 13.12 -4.57
CA VAL A 41 31.78 11.88 -4.87
C VAL A 41 30.76 10.76 -5.00
N PRO A 42 30.67 10.07 -6.16
CA PRO A 42 29.78 8.92 -6.30
C PRO A 42 30.25 7.74 -5.43
N ASP A 43 29.30 6.92 -4.98
CA ASP A 43 29.63 5.72 -4.22
C ASP A 43 30.44 4.73 -5.05
N ILE A 44 30.06 4.54 -6.34
CA ILE A 44 30.75 3.66 -7.29
C ILE A 44 30.81 4.37 -8.65
N SER A 45 31.98 4.31 -9.31
CA SER A 45 32.17 4.77 -10.69
C SER A 45 32.88 3.70 -11.49
N ILE A 46 32.32 3.31 -12.64
CA ILE A 46 32.82 2.25 -13.51
C ILE A 46 32.97 2.79 -14.94
N ASP A 47 34.17 2.70 -15.48
CA ASP A 47 34.43 3.02 -16.88
C ASP A 47 34.20 1.81 -17.77
N LEU A 48 33.42 1.99 -18.83
CA LEU A 48 32.97 0.92 -19.74
C LEU A 48 33.26 1.28 -21.19
N LEU A 49 33.45 0.25 -22.01
CA LEU A 49 33.34 0.29 -23.47
C LEU A 49 32.06 -0.43 -23.86
N VAL A 50 31.21 0.21 -24.64
CA VAL A 50 30.02 -0.37 -25.29
C VAL A 50 30.24 -0.32 -26.77
N GLY A 51 30.66 -1.43 -27.34
CA GLY A 51 31.30 -1.43 -28.68
C GLY A 51 32.55 -0.54 -28.66
N ASP A 52 32.58 0.49 -29.50
CA ASP A 52 33.68 1.48 -29.55
C ASP A 52 33.46 2.72 -28.67
N ASP A 53 32.27 2.85 -28.12
CA ASP A 53 31.87 3.99 -27.28
C ASP A 53 32.27 3.85 -25.85
N ARG A 54 32.87 4.92 -25.29
CA ARG A 54 33.20 4.98 -23.85
C ARG A 54 32.04 5.54 -23.04
N TRP A 55 31.70 4.83 -21.97
CA TRP A 55 30.65 5.21 -21.02
C TRP A 55 31.24 5.23 -19.62
N GLU A 56 30.72 6.14 -18.79
CA GLU A 56 30.93 6.13 -17.34
C GLU A 56 29.61 5.79 -16.65
N LEU A 57 29.61 4.72 -15.87
CA LEU A 57 28.49 4.32 -15.04
C LEU A 57 28.71 4.84 -13.63
N ILE A 58 27.80 5.66 -13.14
CA ILE A 58 27.83 6.21 -11.78
C ILE A 58 26.71 5.58 -10.99
N VAL A 59 27.06 4.93 -9.86
CA VAL A 59 26.09 4.23 -9.02
C VAL A 59 26.00 4.92 -7.66
N GLU A 60 24.78 5.25 -7.26
CA GLU A 60 24.44 5.73 -5.92
C GLU A 60 23.77 4.60 -5.12
N THR A 61 24.30 4.31 -3.95
CA THR A 61 23.81 3.25 -3.06
C THR A 61 22.98 3.85 -1.94
N LYS A 62 21.83 3.26 -1.66
CA LYS A 62 20.97 3.65 -0.54
C LYS A 62 20.70 2.46 0.35
N SER A 63 20.67 2.71 1.66
CA SER A 63 20.34 1.69 2.67
C SER A 63 18.87 1.26 2.65
N SER A 64 17.99 2.07 2.03
CA SER A 64 16.58 1.79 1.83
C SER A 64 16.17 2.14 0.40
N GLY A 65 15.37 1.27 -0.22
CA GLY A 65 14.81 1.47 -1.55
C GLY A 65 13.45 2.18 -1.54
N GLU A 66 13.07 2.83 -0.45
CA GLU A 66 11.82 3.58 -0.36
C GLU A 66 11.86 4.85 -1.22
N PRO A 67 10.73 5.24 -1.83
CA PRO A 67 10.65 6.33 -2.81
C PRO A 67 11.33 7.62 -2.35
N ARG A 68 11.10 8.04 -1.11
CA ARG A 68 11.66 9.26 -0.53
C ARG A 68 13.18 9.32 -0.59
N PHE A 69 13.85 8.21 -0.25
CA PHE A 69 15.32 8.15 -0.26
C PHE A 69 15.89 8.05 -1.66
N ILE A 70 15.18 7.37 -2.56
CA ILE A 70 15.61 7.20 -3.94
C ILE A 70 15.45 8.49 -4.77
N ARG A 71 14.46 9.35 -4.47
CA ARG A 71 14.39 10.69 -5.10
C ARG A 71 15.64 11.52 -4.89
N GLY A 72 16.21 11.49 -3.66
CA GLY A 72 17.46 12.18 -3.39
C GLY A 72 18.63 11.62 -4.21
N ALA A 73 18.71 10.28 -4.37
CA ALA A 73 19.72 9.65 -5.22
C ALA A 73 19.56 10.01 -6.70
N ILE A 74 18.33 10.02 -7.20
CA ILE A 74 18.00 10.41 -8.57
C ILE A 74 18.46 11.86 -8.84
N GLN A 75 18.12 12.79 -7.95
CA GLN A 75 18.52 14.19 -8.08
C GLN A 75 20.05 14.36 -8.09
N GLN A 76 20.75 13.61 -7.23
CA GLN A 76 22.20 13.60 -7.19
C GLN A 76 22.77 13.04 -8.51
N LEU A 77 22.27 11.93 -9.02
CA LEU A 77 22.69 11.34 -10.30
C LEU A 77 22.44 12.27 -11.48
N GLN A 78 21.32 12.97 -11.52
CA GLN A 78 21.00 13.93 -12.58
C GLN A 78 22.04 15.07 -12.66
N SER A 79 22.61 15.50 -11.52
CA SER A 79 23.67 16.51 -11.52
C SER A 79 24.98 16.00 -12.15
N TYR A 80 25.26 14.69 -12.06
CA TYR A 80 26.42 14.09 -12.74
C TYR A 80 26.17 13.89 -14.23
N THR A 81 24.99 13.41 -14.61
CA THR A 81 24.67 13.10 -16.01
C THR A 81 24.49 14.33 -16.86
N ALA A 82 24.09 15.47 -16.29
CA ALA A 82 24.01 16.76 -16.98
C ALA A 82 25.37 17.23 -17.54
N ALA A 83 26.47 16.78 -16.96
CA ALA A 83 27.82 17.20 -17.35
C ALA A 83 28.38 16.48 -18.59
N SER A 84 27.78 15.35 -19.03
CA SER A 84 28.27 14.56 -20.16
C SER A 84 27.22 13.60 -20.71
N ALA A 85 27.07 13.55 -22.02
CA ALA A 85 26.14 12.66 -22.73
C ALA A 85 26.47 11.15 -22.62
N ARG A 86 27.67 10.81 -22.13
CA ARG A 86 28.14 9.42 -21.99
C ARG A 86 28.36 9.03 -20.52
N VAL A 87 27.62 9.66 -19.63
CA VAL A 87 27.52 9.30 -18.22
C VAL A 87 26.12 8.75 -17.96
N TYR A 88 26.03 7.57 -17.36
CA TYR A 88 24.76 6.95 -16.99
C TYR A 88 24.65 6.74 -15.49
N GLY A 89 23.60 7.30 -14.90
CA GLY A 89 23.34 7.18 -13.49
C GLY A 89 22.53 5.93 -13.16
N VAL A 90 22.88 5.25 -12.08
CA VAL A 90 22.22 4.05 -11.57
C VAL A 90 22.00 4.17 -10.07
N VAL A 91 20.82 3.81 -9.61
CA VAL A 91 20.49 3.71 -8.19
C VAL A 91 20.48 2.26 -7.77
N THR A 92 21.00 1.99 -6.56
CA THR A 92 20.88 0.65 -5.96
C THR A 92 20.50 0.73 -4.49
N ALA A 93 19.76 -0.29 -4.06
CA ALA A 93 19.38 -0.52 -2.67
C ALA A 93 19.17 -2.02 -2.43
N PRO A 94 18.99 -2.49 -1.17
CA PRO A 94 18.72 -3.90 -0.91
C PRO A 94 17.51 -4.45 -1.67
N TYR A 95 16.46 -3.64 -1.82
CA TYR A 95 15.26 -3.93 -2.60
C TYR A 95 14.62 -2.63 -3.11
N LEU A 96 14.14 -2.65 -4.34
CA LEU A 96 13.46 -1.53 -4.98
C LEU A 96 12.04 -1.96 -5.38
N GLY A 97 11.04 -1.44 -4.66
CA GLY A 97 9.63 -1.71 -4.97
C GLY A 97 9.17 -1.11 -6.31
N GLU A 98 8.03 -1.55 -6.83
CA GLU A 98 7.49 -1.14 -8.13
C GLU A 98 7.46 0.38 -8.31
N ARG A 99 6.95 1.11 -7.30
CA ARG A 99 6.91 2.58 -7.38
C ARG A 99 8.28 3.21 -7.52
N THR A 100 9.27 2.68 -6.81
CA THR A 100 10.66 3.17 -6.90
C THR A 100 11.28 2.87 -8.26
N GLN A 101 10.99 1.68 -8.81
CA GLN A 101 11.41 1.29 -10.15
C GLN A 101 10.81 2.25 -11.21
N GLU A 102 9.53 2.62 -11.07
CA GLU A 102 8.87 3.60 -11.93
C GLU A 102 9.52 4.98 -11.84
N LEU A 103 9.81 5.48 -10.63
CA LEU A 103 10.51 6.75 -10.42
C LEU A 103 11.87 6.79 -11.13
N CYS A 104 12.65 5.71 -11.03
CA CYS A 104 13.92 5.59 -11.74
C CYS A 104 13.70 5.62 -13.26
N LYS A 105 12.70 4.93 -13.77
CA LYS A 105 12.35 4.89 -15.18
C LYS A 105 11.89 6.25 -15.71
N GLU A 106 11.01 6.95 -14.99
CA GLU A 106 10.55 8.31 -15.30
C GLU A 106 11.73 9.29 -15.38
N ALA A 107 12.68 9.16 -14.44
CA ALA A 107 13.88 9.98 -14.37
C ALA A 107 14.99 9.57 -15.37
N ARG A 108 14.80 8.51 -16.16
CA ARG A 108 15.81 7.92 -17.07
C ARG A 108 17.10 7.49 -16.35
N VAL A 109 16.99 7.06 -15.11
CA VAL A 109 18.06 6.53 -14.27
C VAL A 109 17.93 5.01 -14.23
N GLY A 110 19.07 4.30 -14.33
CA GLY A 110 19.11 2.87 -14.15
C GLY A 110 18.89 2.47 -12.70
N TYR A 111 18.54 1.22 -12.49
CA TYR A 111 18.47 0.67 -11.14
C TYR A 111 18.83 -0.82 -11.13
N PHE A 112 19.30 -1.29 -9.99
CA PHE A 112 19.35 -2.72 -9.65
C PHE A 112 19.23 -2.90 -8.13
N ASP A 113 18.74 -4.07 -7.72
CA ASP A 113 18.66 -4.43 -6.31
C ASP A 113 19.29 -5.81 -6.04
N LEU A 114 19.42 -6.16 -4.76
CA LEU A 114 19.99 -7.45 -4.35
C LEU A 114 19.01 -8.61 -4.52
N ALA A 115 17.72 -8.33 -4.74
CA ALA A 115 16.71 -9.34 -5.06
C ALA A 115 16.83 -9.86 -6.50
N GLY A 116 17.38 -9.05 -7.40
CA GLY A 116 17.55 -9.39 -8.82
C GLY A 116 16.77 -8.49 -9.78
N ASN A 117 15.93 -7.57 -9.27
CA ASN A 117 15.29 -6.58 -10.12
C ASN A 117 16.35 -5.61 -10.67
N CYS A 118 16.33 -5.34 -11.96
CA CYS A 118 17.23 -4.36 -12.55
C CYS A 118 16.65 -3.76 -13.83
N ARG A 119 17.09 -2.55 -14.16
CA ARG A 119 16.92 -1.93 -15.46
C ARG A 119 18.11 -1.04 -15.76
N LEU A 120 18.85 -1.38 -16.82
CA LEU A 120 19.92 -0.56 -17.37
C LEU A 120 19.59 -0.28 -18.83
N ALA A 121 19.59 1.01 -19.23
CA ALA A 121 19.20 1.43 -20.59
C ALA A 121 20.08 2.62 -21.03
N PHE A 122 21.23 2.34 -21.65
CA PHE A 122 22.18 3.34 -22.12
C PHE A 122 22.95 2.86 -23.35
N GLY A 123 23.23 3.73 -24.30
CA GLY A 123 23.84 3.36 -25.57
C GLY A 123 23.05 2.23 -26.24
N SER A 124 23.75 1.14 -26.58
CA SER A 124 23.16 -0.08 -27.15
C SER A 124 22.84 -1.15 -26.09
N VAL A 125 22.95 -0.79 -24.79
CA VAL A 125 22.68 -1.70 -23.68
C VAL A 125 21.24 -1.54 -23.21
N PHE A 126 20.50 -2.65 -23.18
CA PHE A 126 19.20 -2.71 -22.53
C PHE A 126 19.08 -4.03 -21.75
N ILE A 127 18.97 -3.92 -20.44
CA ILE A 127 18.71 -5.04 -19.52
C ILE A 127 17.50 -4.67 -18.69
N GLU A 128 16.49 -5.53 -18.63
CA GLU A 128 15.35 -5.37 -17.71
C GLU A 128 14.97 -6.70 -17.09
N ARG A 129 14.94 -6.75 -15.78
CA ARG A 129 14.48 -7.89 -14.96
C ARG A 129 13.58 -7.39 -13.87
N LYS A 130 12.42 -8.00 -13.73
CA LYS A 130 11.38 -7.61 -12.76
C LYS A 130 10.75 -8.83 -12.11
N GLY A 131 10.00 -8.59 -11.04
CA GLY A 131 9.17 -9.60 -10.39
C GLY A 131 9.90 -10.42 -9.32
N PHE A 132 11.13 -10.10 -9.01
CA PHE A 132 11.82 -10.71 -7.87
C PHE A 132 11.29 -10.12 -6.57
N PRO A 133 10.75 -10.97 -5.66
CA PRO A 133 10.20 -10.49 -4.40
C PRO A 133 11.30 -10.00 -3.45
N ASN A 134 10.94 -9.16 -2.50
CA ASN A 134 11.86 -8.72 -1.46
C ASN A 134 12.34 -9.92 -0.63
N PRO A 135 13.65 -10.29 -0.65
CA PRO A 135 14.17 -11.42 0.09
C PRO A 135 14.17 -11.19 1.60
N LYS A 136 14.37 -9.94 2.01
CA LYS A 136 14.16 -9.50 3.39
C LYS A 136 12.71 -9.06 3.50
N VAL A 137 11.86 -10.00 3.89
CA VAL A 137 10.43 -9.76 4.04
C VAL A 137 10.22 -8.55 4.96
N GLU A 138 10.16 -7.34 4.39
CA GLU A 138 9.58 -6.14 5.03
C GLU A 138 8.06 -6.30 5.27
N ARG A 139 7.56 -7.55 5.22
CA ARG A 139 6.23 -7.90 5.71
C ARG A 139 5.97 -7.34 7.11
N ARG A 140 6.99 -7.08 7.91
CA ARG A 140 6.84 -6.43 9.21
C ARG A 140 6.46 -4.96 9.09
N SER A 141 7.06 -4.16 8.20
CA SER A 141 6.80 -2.71 8.14
C SER A 141 5.47 -2.38 7.47
N LEU A 142 5.10 -3.04 6.35
CA LEU A 142 3.77 -2.91 5.75
C LEU A 142 2.70 -3.57 6.62
N ARG A 143 2.95 -4.77 7.17
CA ARG A 143 2.05 -5.39 8.15
C ARG A 143 1.83 -4.51 9.39
N THR A 144 2.83 -3.76 9.84
CA THR A 144 2.66 -2.81 10.94
C THR A 144 1.82 -1.60 10.54
N LEU A 145 1.90 -1.11 9.29
CA LEU A 145 1.05 -0.03 8.79
C LEU A 145 -0.44 -0.44 8.75
N PHE A 146 -0.72 -1.67 8.28
CA PHE A 146 -2.08 -2.22 8.20
C PHE A 146 -2.49 -3.06 9.43
N ALA A 147 -1.68 -3.05 10.50
CA ALA A 147 -2.05 -3.68 11.77
C ALA A 147 -3.32 -3.01 12.37
N PRO A 148 -4.15 -3.74 13.13
CA PRO A 148 -5.45 -3.24 13.59
C PRO A 148 -5.43 -1.81 14.12
N LYS A 149 -4.62 -1.52 15.14
CA LYS A 149 -4.53 -0.16 15.72
C LYS A 149 -3.92 0.88 14.77
N ALA A 150 -2.90 0.50 13.98
CA ALA A 150 -2.29 1.43 13.02
C ALA A 150 -3.26 1.78 11.89
N SER A 151 -4.05 0.82 11.44
CA SER A 151 -5.05 1.02 10.38
C SER A 151 -6.18 1.97 10.77
N ARG A 152 -6.40 2.24 12.07
CA ARG A 152 -7.33 3.28 12.50
C ARG A 152 -6.90 4.67 11.99
N VAL A 153 -5.59 4.95 11.97
CA VAL A 153 -5.04 6.19 11.41
C VAL A 153 -5.35 6.28 9.91
N LEU A 154 -5.20 5.18 9.19
CA LEU A 154 -5.51 5.14 7.75
C LEU A 154 -6.99 5.41 7.47
N ARG A 155 -7.89 4.89 8.32
CA ARG A 155 -9.34 5.16 8.20
C ARG A 155 -9.64 6.64 8.30
N VAL A 156 -9.07 7.32 9.29
CA VAL A 156 -9.23 8.78 9.44
C VAL A 156 -8.75 9.49 8.18
N LEU A 157 -7.54 9.20 7.75
CA LEU A 157 -6.92 9.86 6.60
C LEU A 157 -7.66 9.63 5.29
N LEU A 158 -8.14 8.40 5.03
CA LEU A 158 -8.81 8.04 3.78
C LEU A 158 -10.30 8.44 3.74
N THR A 159 -10.92 8.71 4.89
CA THR A 159 -12.29 9.22 4.93
C THR A 159 -12.35 10.65 4.42
N GLU A 160 -11.36 11.49 4.74
CA GLU A 160 -11.24 12.88 4.29
C GLU A 160 -9.81 13.18 3.81
N PRO A 161 -9.34 12.64 2.69
CA PRO A 161 -7.94 12.70 2.29
C PRO A 161 -7.47 14.10 1.86
N LYS A 162 -8.39 14.99 1.48
CA LYS A 162 -8.07 16.39 1.18
C LYS A 162 -7.78 17.22 2.44
N ARG A 163 -8.20 16.73 3.60
CA ARG A 163 -7.97 17.41 4.88
C ARG A 163 -6.54 17.20 5.36
N THR A 164 -5.98 18.23 5.94
CA THR A 164 -4.68 18.21 6.61
C THR A 164 -4.89 17.99 8.11
N TYR A 165 -4.10 17.12 8.72
CA TYR A 165 -4.24 16.73 10.12
C TYR A 165 -2.98 17.05 10.92
N GLN A 166 -3.15 17.73 12.06
CA GLN A 166 -2.11 17.79 13.07
C GLN A 166 -1.95 16.41 13.74
N LEU A 167 -0.74 16.04 14.12
CA LEU A 167 -0.46 14.71 14.67
C LEU A 167 -1.29 14.38 15.93
N GLN A 168 -1.48 15.34 16.81
CA GLN A 168 -2.27 15.15 18.02
C GLN A 168 -3.75 14.91 17.70
N GLU A 169 -4.30 15.68 16.77
CA GLU A 169 -5.67 15.52 16.29
C GLU A 169 -5.87 14.16 15.66
N LEU A 170 -4.95 13.75 14.77
CA LEU A 170 -4.98 12.46 14.09
C LEU A 170 -4.95 11.29 15.10
N ALA A 171 -4.09 11.38 16.11
CA ALA A 171 -4.01 10.39 17.18
C ALA A 171 -5.33 10.29 17.96
N LYS A 172 -5.94 11.44 18.29
CA LYS A 172 -7.22 11.50 18.99
C LYS A 172 -8.36 10.91 18.18
N LEU A 173 -8.49 11.31 16.90
CA LEU A 173 -9.55 10.81 16.00
C LEU A 173 -9.42 9.29 15.75
N ALA A 174 -8.19 8.80 15.62
CA ALA A 174 -7.91 7.38 15.43
C ALA A 174 -7.98 6.55 16.73
N GLY A 175 -8.10 7.18 17.89
CA GLY A 175 -8.09 6.48 19.17
C GLY A 175 -6.79 5.71 19.44
N VAL A 176 -5.64 6.31 19.08
CA VAL A 176 -4.32 5.68 19.23
C VAL A 176 -3.36 6.60 20.01
N SER A 177 -2.24 6.03 20.48
CA SER A 177 -1.20 6.84 21.11
C SER A 177 -0.50 7.76 20.10
N LEU A 178 -0.01 8.91 20.56
CA LEU A 178 0.75 9.84 19.75
C LEU A 178 1.99 9.17 19.09
N GLY A 179 2.67 8.29 19.84
CA GLY A 179 3.82 7.53 19.32
C GLY A 179 3.45 6.58 18.18
N LEU A 180 2.27 5.94 18.22
CA LEU A 180 1.79 5.11 17.12
C LEU A 180 1.41 5.96 15.92
N ALA A 181 0.68 7.05 16.11
CA ALA A 181 0.33 7.99 15.05
C ALA A 181 1.59 8.54 14.37
N PHE A 182 2.63 8.90 15.14
CA PHE A 182 3.92 9.34 14.62
C PHE A 182 4.61 8.26 13.74
N LYS A 183 4.65 7.00 14.20
CA LYS A 183 5.22 5.90 13.43
C LYS A 183 4.48 5.67 12.12
N VAL A 184 3.14 5.72 12.14
CA VAL A 184 2.31 5.61 10.94
C VAL A 184 2.57 6.79 9.99
N LYS A 185 2.60 8.03 10.51
CA LYS A 185 2.96 9.23 9.74
C LYS A 185 4.31 9.04 9.03
N GLN A 186 5.37 8.70 9.77
CA GLN A 186 6.70 8.52 9.17
C GLN A 186 6.67 7.48 8.05
N ARG A 187 5.99 6.35 8.27
CA ARG A 187 5.88 5.31 7.26
C ARG A 187 5.14 5.77 6.00
N LEU A 188 4.06 6.55 6.15
CA LEU A 188 3.34 7.12 5.02
C LEU A 188 4.19 8.13 4.23
N LEU A 189 5.01 8.92 4.91
CA LEU A 189 5.96 9.84 4.28
C LEU A 189 7.07 9.10 3.52
N ASP A 190 7.65 8.06 4.11
CA ASP A 190 8.73 7.28 3.49
C ASP A 190 8.24 6.57 2.22
N LEU A 191 6.98 6.09 2.22
CA LEU A 191 6.32 5.46 1.08
C LEU A 191 5.68 6.48 0.11
N GLU A 192 5.76 7.77 0.39
CA GLU A 192 5.14 8.85 -0.40
C GLU A 192 3.61 8.73 -0.58
N TYR A 193 2.91 8.04 0.31
CA TYR A 193 1.44 8.07 0.33
C TYR A 193 0.89 9.37 0.90
N ALA A 194 1.68 10.07 1.72
CA ALA A 194 1.32 11.33 2.32
C ALA A 194 2.46 12.35 2.19
N GLY A 195 2.11 13.63 2.30
CA GLY A 195 3.02 14.74 2.37
C GLY A 195 2.83 15.54 3.65
N GLU A 196 3.86 16.25 4.06
CA GLU A 196 3.82 17.16 5.21
C GLU A 196 3.71 18.60 4.71
N GLU A 197 2.64 19.28 5.11
CA GLU A 197 2.38 20.69 4.85
C GLU A 197 2.57 21.51 6.14
N LYS A 198 2.58 22.86 6.04
CA LYS A 198 2.64 23.73 7.23
C LYS A 198 1.51 23.44 8.23
N SER A 199 0.35 23.03 7.72
CA SER A 199 -0.86 22.69 8.48
C SER A 199 -0.89 21.27 9.02
N GLY A 200 0.04 20.38 8.63
CA GLY A 200 0.14 19.00 9.10
C GLY A 200 0.29 17.97 7.98
N LEU A 201 -0.15 16.74 8.25
CA LEU A 201 -0.09 15.60 7.34
C LEU A 201 -1.31 15.57 6.42
N ARG A 202 -1.10 15.38 5.11
CA ARG A 202 -2.15 15.14 4.12
C ARG A 202 -1.82 13.93 3.26
N VAL A 203 -2.85 13.16 2.89
CA VAL A 203 -2.68 12.04 1.95
C VAL A 203 -2.60 12.60 0.52
N ASN A 204 -1.57 12.21 -0.21
CA ASN A 204 -1.33 12.64 -1.59
C ASN A 204 -1.78 11.58 -2.61
N ARG A 205 -1.77 10.30 -2.20
CA ARG A 205 -2.07 9.15 -3.05
C ARG A 205 -3.06 8.21 -2.36
N PRO A 206 -4.32 8.66 -2.16
CA PRO A 206 -5.30 7.90 -1.38
C PRO A 206 -5.69 6.59 -2.06
N GLU A 207 -5.84 6.56 -3.37
CA GLU A 207 -6.21 5.36 -4.13
C GLU A 207 -5.12 4.30 -4.05
N ASP A 208 -3.86 4.68 -4.24
CA ASP A 208 -2.73 3.75 -4.13
C ASP A 208 -2.60 3.17 -2.72
N LEU A 209 -2.78 4.02 -1.69
CA LEU A 209 -2.77 3.59 -0.30
C LEU A 209 -3.92 2.60 -0.01
N LEU A 210 -5.11 2.85 -0.54
CA LEU A 210 -6.26 1.97 -0.38
C LEU A 210 -6.04 0.62 -1.08
N HIS A 211 -5.52 0.63 -2.30
CA HIS A 211 -5.19 -0.58 -3.05
C HIS A 211 -4.12 -1.43 -2.32
N GLU A 212 -3.06 -0.77 -1.82
CA GLU A 212 -2.03 -1.47 -1.06
C GLU A 212 -2.59 -2.05 0.24
N TRP A 213 -3.50 -1.32 0.90
CA TRP A 213 -4.18 -1.84 2.08
C TRP A 213 -5.05 -3.04 1.74
N ALA A 214 -5.83 -3.00 0.66
CA ALA A 214 -6.67 -4.12 0.22
C ALA A 214 -5.87 -5.39 -0.05
N ARG A 215 -4.68 -5.29 -0.68
CA ARG A 215 -3.76 -6.43 -0.89
C ARG A 215 -3.27 -7.06 0.43
N ASN A 216 -3.22 -6.28 1.50
CA ASN A 216 -2.75 -6.71 2.82
C ASN A 216 -3.89 -6.90 3.83
N TYR A 217 -5.14 -6.69 3.41
CA TYR A 217 -6.31 -6.82 4.26
C TYR A 217 -6.72 -8.29 4.39
N ASP A 218 -6.89 -8.71 5.62
CA ASP A 218 -7.30 -10.08 5.94
C ASP A 218 -8.69 -10.05 6.57
N PHE A 219 -9.70 -10.29 5.73
CA PHE A 219 -11.11 -10.36 6.16
C PHE A 219 -11.35 -11.52 7.13
N GLY A 220 -10.58 -12.60 7.03
CA GLY A 220 -10.69 -13.78 7.90
C GLY A 220 -10.37 -13.52 9.38
N LYS A 221 -9.82 -12.34 9.72
CA LYS A 221 -9.61 -11.94 11.13
C LYS A 221 -10.90 -11.58 11.87
N HIS A 222 -11.98 -11.32 11.16
CA HIS A 222 -13.29 -11.12 11.78
C HIS A 222 -13.84 -12.44 12.27
N THR A 223 -14.47 -12.43 13.43
CA THR A 223 -15.25 -13.60 13.87
C THR A 223 -16.56 -13.58 13.11
N ALA A 224 -16.75 -14.55 12.23
CA ALA A 224 -17.96 -14.71 11.43
C ALA A 224 -18.85 -15.82 11.98
N VAL A 225 -20.14 -15.57 12.03
CA VAL A 225 -21.16 -16.59 12.31
C VAL A 225 -22.14 -16.62 11.15
N GLU A 226 -22.25 -17.78 10.53
CA GLU A 226 -23.15 -18.04 9.41
C GLU A 226 -24.49 -18.52 9.91
N CYS A 227 -25.57 -17.83 9.52
CA CYS A 227 -26.89 -18.08 10.00
C CYS A 227 -27.89 -18.27 8.86
N TYR A 228 -28.93 -19.00 9.13
CA TYR A 228 -30.15 -19.06 8.32
C TYR A 228 -31.27 -18.35 9.04
N ALA A 229 -31.84 -17.31 8.39
CA ALA A 229 -33.04 -16.60 8.82
C ALA A 229 -34.17 -16.91 7.83
N MET A 230 -35.38 -17.12 8.33
CA MET A 230 -36.57 -17.27 7.48
C MET A 230 -37.00 -15.89 6.98
N GLY A 231 -37.42 -15.82 5.72
CA GLY A 231 -37.92 -14.59 5.09
C GLY A 231 -36.98 -13.95 4.08
N GLU A 232 -37.40 -12.83 3.53
CA GLU A 232 -36.64 -12.06 2.56
C GLU A 232 -35.45 -11.35 3.21
N VAL A 233 -34.39 -11.11 2.44
CA VAL A 233 -33.17 -10.44 2.93
C VAL A 233 -33.48 -9.08 3.56
N ALA A 234 -34.36 -8.27 2.90
CA ALA A 234 -34.73 -6.97 3.40
C ALA A 234 -35.48 -7.00 4.75
N GLU A 235 -36.26 -8.05 5.00
CA GLU A 235 -36.95 -8.23 6.26
C GLU A 235 -35.97 -8.64 7.38
N THR A 236 -35.08 -9.56 7.04
CA THR A 236 -33.99 -10.00 7.94
C THR A 236 -33.11 -8.82 8.36
N GLU A 237 -32.76 -7.94 7.43
CA GLU A 237 -31.97 -6.74 7.71
C GLU A 237 -32.71 -5.74 8.60
N ARG A 238 -34.01 -5.51 8.36
CA ARG A 238 -34.85 -4.67 9.22
C ARG A 238 -34.96 -5.25 10.64
N GLN A 239 -35.11 -6.56 10.76
CA GLN A 239 -35.16 -7.23 12.06
C GLN A 239 -33.85 -7.05 12.85
N LEU A 240 -32.70 -7.19 12.19
CA LEU A 240 -31.40 -6.92 12.80
C LEU A 240 -31.28 -5.47 13.25
N ALA A 241 -31.60 -4.53 12.40
CA ALA A 241 -31.51 -3.11 12.68
C ALA A 241 -32.40 -2.71 13.87
N ALA A 242 -33.65 -3.17 13.89
CA ALA A 242 -34.61 -2.91 14.98
C ALA A 242 -34.11 -3.49 16.30
N TRP A 243 -33.64 -4.74 16.30
CA TRP A 243 -33.10 -5.39 17.50
C TRP A 243 -31.86 -4.65 18.01
N CYS A 244 -30.94 -4.27 17.12
CA CYS A 244 -29.75 -3.53 17.52
C CYS A 244 -30.11 -2.15 18.12
N ALA A 245 -31.10 -1.46 17.55
CA ALA A 245 -31.59 -0.19 18.08
C ALA A 245 -32.21 -0.36 19.49
N GLU A 246 -33.10 -1.35 19.68
CA GLU A 246 -33.71 -1.66 20.96
C GLU A 246 -32.67 -1.97 22.03
N LYS A 247 -31.70 -2.82 21.72
CA LYS A 247 -30.68 -3.27 22.67
C LYS A 247 -29.47 -2.34 22.77
N ARG A 248 -29.46 -1.22 22.02
CA ARG A 248 -28.35 -0.25 21.93
C ARG A 248 -27.03 -0.91 21.53
N VAL A 249 -27.10 -1.89 20.64
CA VAL A 249 -25.93 -2.57 20.07
C VAL A 249 -25.50 -1.82 18.82
N LEU A 250 -24.21 -1.46 18.74
CA LEU A 250 -23.67 -0.88 17.51
C LEU A 250 -23.57 -1.95 16.44
N TYR A 251 -24.08 -1.64 15.27
CA TYR A 251 -23.99 -2.48 14.08
C TYR A 251 -23.69 -1.63 12.84
N ALA A 252 -23.29 -2.26 11.75
CA ALA A 252 -23.26 -1.63 10.43
C ALA A 252 -23.31 -2.71 9.34
N PHE A 253 -24.13 -2.48 8.32
CA PHE A 253 -24.13 -3.32 7.12
C PHE A 253 -22.83 -3.17 6.35
N THR A 254 -22.38 -4.27 5.77
CA THR A 254 -21.15 -4.35 4.97
C THR A 254 -21.33 -5.27 3.77
N LEU A 255 -20.26 -5.51 3.01
CA LEU A 255 -20.30 -6.31 1.79
C LEU A 255 -21.45 -5.88 0.87
N PHE A 256 -22.17 -6.83 0.28
CA PHE A 256 -23.26 -6.49 -0.64
C PHE A 256 -24.46 -5.82 0.03
N SER A 257 -24.72 -6.10 1.31
CA SER A 257 -25.76 -5.38 2.08
C SER A 257 -25.43 -3.89 2.21
N GLY A 258 -24.17 -3.57 2.52
CA GLY A 258 -23.70 -2.18 2.56
C GLY A 258 -23.64 -1.55 1.17
N ALA A 259 -23.14 -2.29 0.18
CA ALA A 259 -23.01 -1.81 -1.18
C ALA A 259 -24.38 -1.47 -1.81
N ALA A 260 -25.40 -2.27 -1.55
CA ALA A 260 -26.76 -2.02 -2.09
C ALA A 260 -27.34 -0.67 -1.65
N ARG A 261 -26.90 -0.15 -0.49
CA ARG A 261 -27.35 1.15 0.05
C ARG A 261 -26.52 2.32 -0.46
N VAL A 262 -25.22 2.10 -0.64
CA VAL A 262 -24.28 3.19 -0.95
C VAL A 262 -24.02 3.32 -2.44
N ALA A 263 -23.78 2.21 -3.11
CA ALA A 263 -23.46 2.11 -4.54
C ALA A 263 -24.05 0.79 -5.09
N PRO A 264 -25.36 0.76 -5.39
CA PRO A 264 -26.04 -0.45 -5.87
C PRO A 264 -25.38 -0.97 -7.14
N PHE A 265 -24.79 -2.16 -7.08
CA PHE A 265 -24.09 -2.79 -8.20
C PHE A 265 -24.77 -4.10 -8.64
N ALA A 266 -25.15 -4.93 -7.67
CA ALA A 266 -25.73 -6.24 -7.96
C ALA A 266 -26.80 -6.62 -6.93
N ARG A 267 -27.73 -7.48 -7.36
CA ARG A 267 -28.65 -8.14 -6.42
C ARG A 267 -27.87 -9.10 -5.52
N TYR A 268 -28.27 -9.17 -4.26
CA TYR A 268 -27.67 -10.07 -3.28
C TYR A 268 -28.74 -10.87 -2.55
N LEU A 269 -28.34 -12.06 -2.12
CA LEU A 269 -29.21 -13.03 -1.45
C LEU A 269 -28.74 -13.35 -0.02
N ARG A 270 -27.69 -12.67 0.43
CA ARG A 270 -27.05 -12.90 1.71
C ARG A 270 -26.83 -11.59 2.43
N SER A 271 -27.48 -11.42 3.57
CA SER A 271 -27.26 -10.27 4.45
C SER A 271 -25.90 -10.34 5.14
N SER A 272 -25.25 -9.19 5.33
CA SER A 272 -23.94 -9.13 5.98
C SER A 272 -23.82 -7.87 6.83
N ALA A 273 -23.56 -8.05 8.12
CA ALA A 273 -23.43 -6.94 9.05
C ALA A 273 -22.39 -7.20 10.14
N TYR A 274 -21.67 -6.15 10.50
CA TYR A 274 -20.91 -6.12 11.74
C TYR A 274 -21.84 -5.88 12.93
N VAL A 275 -21.59 -6.56 14.05
CA VAL A 275 -22.26 -6.34 15.33
C VAL A 275 -21.21 -6.24 16.45
N MET A 276 -21.31 -5.23 17.32
CA MET A 276 -20.36 -5.02 18.41
C MET A 276 -20.70 -5.84 19.66
N THR A 277 -21.23 -7.04 19.43
CA THR A 277 -21.53 -8.04 20.45
C THR A 277 -21.19 -9.43 19.91
N ASP A 278 -21.48 -10.48 20.66
CA ASP A 278 -21.29 -11.86 20.20
C ASP A 278 -22.27 -12.19 19.06
N PRO A 279 -21.78 -12.54 17.85
CA PRO A 279 -22.64 -12.81 16.70
C PRO A 279 -23.55 -14.03 16.90
N GLY A 280 -23.06 -15.07 17.61
CA GLY A 280 -23.84 -16.28 17.88
C GLY A 280 -25.01 -15.99 18.81
N LYS A 281 -24.76 -15.23 19.88
CA LYS A 281 -25.83 -14.79 20.78
C LYS A 281 -26.81 -13.84 20.09
N THR A 282 -26.34 -13.01 19.17
CA THR A 282 -27.23 -12.17 18.37
C THR A 282 -28.15 -13.01 17.50
N ALA A 283 -27.62 -14.00 16.80
CA ALA A 283 -28.40 -14.94 16.00
C ALA A 283 -29.46 -15.65 16.84
N GLU A 284 -29.07 -16.19 18.00
CA GLU A 284 -29.98 -16.86 18.94
C GLU A 284 -31.13 -15.94 19.38
N ARG A 285 -30.82 -14.68 19.74
CA ARG A 285 -31.82 -13.69 20.18
C ARG A 285 -32.79 -13.29 19.07
N LEU A 286 -32.36 -13.36 17.81
CA LEU A 286 -33.18 -13.10 16.65
C LEU A 286 -33.93 -14.36 16.15
N GLY A 287 -33.76 -15.50 16.80
CA GLY A 287 -34.36 -16.77 16.39
C GLY A 287 -33.74 -17.37 15.12
N TRP A 288 -32.53 -16.93 14.75
CA TRP A 288 -31.81 -17.40 13.57
C TRP A 288 -30.99 -18.66 13.90
N LYS A 289 -30.95 -19.61 12.95
CA LYS A 289 -30.18 -20.84 13.14
C LYS A 289 -28.74 -20.65 12.64
N VAL A 290 -27.79 -20.96 13.49
CA VAL A 290 -26.38 -21.08 13.05
C VAL A 290 -26.29 -22.37 12.21
N VAL A 291 -25.75 -22.25 11.00
CA VAL A 291 -25.68 -23.34 10.02
C VAL A 291 -24.30 -23.44 9.40
N PRO A 292 -23.81 -24.67 9.12
CA PRO A 292 -22.51 -24.83 8.45
C PRO A 292 -22.59 -24.57 6.93
N THR A 293 -23.78 -24.64 6.34
CA THR A 293 -24.04 -24.46 4.92
C THR A 293 -25.43 -23.86 4.69
N GLY A 294 -25.62 -23.16 3.55
CA GLY A 294 -26.94 -22.61 3.19
C GLY A 294 -27.30 -21.35 3.96
N ALA A 295 -26.32 -20.67 4.57
CA ALA A 295 -26.54 -19.41 5.27
C ALA A 295 -26.97 -18.29 4.31
N ASN A 296 -28.00 -17.54 4.71
CA ASN A 296 -28.42 -16.31 4.05
C ASN A 296 -28.11 -15.04 4.87
N VAL A 297 -27.48 -15.21 6.05
CA VAL A 297 -27.01 -14.11 6.91
C VAL A 297 -25.61 -14.42 7.41
N VAL A 298 -24.74 -13.40 7.41
CA VAL A 298 -23.43 -13.42 8.06
C VAL A 298 -23.36 -12.31 9.08
N LEU A 299 -23.25 -12.66 10.33
CA LEU A 299 -22.95 -11.72 11.40
C LEU A 299 -21.45 -11.74 11.68
N LEU A 300 -20.84 -10.57 11.72
CA LEU A 300 -19.43 -10.38 11.89
C LEU A 300 -19.13 -9.62 13.18
N ARG A 301 -18.23 -10.12 13.99
CA ARG A 301 -17.62 -9.32 15.06
C ARG A 301 -16.30 -8.79 14.54
N PRO A 302 -16.10 -7.46 14.51
CA PRO A 302 -14.87 -6.89 13.99
C PRO A 302 -13.68 -7.24 14.89
N PHE A 303 -12.51 -7.48 14.28
CA PHE A 303 -11.26 -7.72 14.99
C PHE A 303 -10.72 -6.45 15.68
N ASP A 304 -11.22 -5.28 15.27
CA ASP A 304 -10.87 -3.97 15.81
C ASP A 304 -12.05 -3.01 15.68
N GLU A 305 -12.31 -2.22 16.72
CA GLU A 305 -13.42 -1.25 16.73
C GLU A 305 -13.31 -0.18 15.64
N GLY A 306 -12.10 0.09 15.15
CA GLY A 306 -11.86 1.03 14.06
C GLY A 306 -12.58 0.65 12.76
N VAL A 307 -13.04 -0.60 12.61
CA VAL A 307 -13.87 -1.04 11.47
C VAL A 307 -15.15 -0.20 11.33
N LEU A 308 -15.71 0.28 12.45
CA LEU A 308 -16.90 1.14 12.45
C LEU A 308 -16.59 2.64 12.36
N TYR A 309 -15.30 3.02 12.25
CA TYR A 309 -14.94 4.43 12.06
C TYR A 309 -15.54 4.99 10.78
N GLY A 310 -16.21 6.15 10.88
CA GLY A 310 -16.84 6.78 9.74
C GLY A 310 -18.05 6.02 9.19
N ALA A 311 -18.64 5.10 9.97
CA ALA A 311 -19.91 4.49 9.60
C ALA A 311 -20.94 5.56 9.31
N GLN A 312 -21.72 5.37 8.24
CA GLN A 312 -22.67 6.33 7.69
C GLN A 312 -24.10 5.83 7.87
N GLU A 313 -25.04 6.75 7.91
CA GLU A 313 -26.46 6.46 7.87
C GLU A 313 -26.99 6.68 6.45
N VAL A 314 -27.64 5.69 5.89
CA VAL A 314 -28.21 5.70 4.54
C VAL A 314 -29.64 5.17 4.63
N ASP A 315 -30.62 6.01 4.35
CA ASP A 315 -32.06 5.68 4.42
C ASP A 315 -32.49 5.03 5.75
N GLY A 316 -31.89 5.49 6.87
CA GLY A 316 -32.16 4.97 8.22
C GLY A 316 -31.36 3.73 8.61
N ASP A 317 -30.61 3.17 7.70
CA ASP A 317 -29.72 2.01 7.96
C ASP A 317 -28.27 2.44 8.19
N ARG A 318 -27.61 1.79 9.15
CA ARG A 318 -26.19 2.04 9.41
C ARG A 318 -25.32 1.18 8.52
N VAL A 319 -24.44 1.81 7.78
CA VAL A 319 -23.49 1.17 6.84
C VAL A 319 -22.06 1.54 7.24
N VAL A 320 -21.11 0.64 7.10
CA VAL A 320 -19.69 0.97 7.29
C VAL A 320 -19.24 2.10 6.36
N SER A 321 -18.11 2.75 6.67
CA SER A 321 -17.53 3.76 5.80
C SER A 321 -17.22 3.20 4.40
N ASN A 322 -17.18 4.04 3.38
CA ASN A 322 -16.83 3.62 2.02
C ASN A 322 -15.45 2.98 1.95
N VAL A 323 -14.50 3.42 2.78
CA VAL A 323 -13.17 2.82 2.89
C VAL A 323 -13.25 1.38 3.41
N GLN A 324 -14.00 1.16 4.51
CA GLN A 324 -14.19 -0.19 5.04
C GLN A 324 -14.97 -1.07 4.08
N LEU A 325 -16.02 -0.52 3.47
CA LEU A 325 -16.84 -1.23 2.50
C LEU A 325 -16.02 -1.70 1.30
N TYR A 326 -15.12 -0.84 0.81
CA TYR A 326 -14.18 -1.20 -0.25
C TYR A 326 -13.28 -2.37 0.15
N LEU A 327 -12.68 -2.34 1.34
CA LEU A 327 -11.79 -3.40 1.84
C LEU A 327 -12.52 -4.73 1.95
N ASP A 328 -13.74 -4.71 2.48
CA ASP A 328 -14.56 -5.91 2.66
C ASP A 328 -14.97 -6.50 1.31
N LEU A 329 -15.42 -5.68 0.36
CA LEU A 329 -15.78 -6.11 -0.99
C LEU A 329 -14.56 -6.64 -1.76
N ALA A 330 -13.44 -5.93 -1.73
CA ALA A 330 -12.21 -6.34 -2.41
C ALA A 330 -11.63 -7.66 -1.87
N SER A 331 -11.99 -8.06 -0.65
CA SER A 331 -11.62 -9.36 -0.09
C SER A 331 -12.44 -10.53 -0.66
N GLN A 332 -13.55 -10.23 -1.35
CA GLN A 332 -14.43 -11.23 -1.97
C GLN A 332 -14.07 -11.39 -3.45
N ARG A 333 -13.80 -12.61 -3.87
CA ARG A 333 -13.43 -12.91 -5.27
C ARG A 333 -14.57 -12.57 -6.26
N ALA A 334 -14.20 -12.36 -7.51
CA ALA A 334 -15.10 -12.11 -8.63
C ALA A 334 -16.03 -10.89 -8.39
N ARG A 335 -17.31 -11.09 -8.18
CA ARG A 335 -18.29 -10.01 -7.99
C ARG A 335 -17.95 -9.02 -6.90
N GLY A 336 -17.19 -9.42 -5.87
CA GLY A 336 -16.76 -8.53 -4.81
C GLY A 336 -15.74 -7.51 -5.30
N GLU A 337 -14.77 -7.94 -6.11
CA GLU A 337 -13.76 -7.06 -6.72
C GLU A 337 -14.41 -6.06 -7.69
N GLU A 338 -15.39 -6.52 -8.50
CA GLU A 338 -16.15 -5.65 -9.40
C GLU A 338 -16.96 -4.60 -8.61
N ALA A 339 -17.65 -5.01 -7.54
CA ALA A 339 -18.40 -4.11 -6.68
C ALA A 339 -17.51 -3.11 -5.94
N ALA A 340 -16.30 -3.53 -5.51
CA ALA A 340 -15.32 -2.66 -4.91
C ALA A 340 -14.84 -1.59 -5.90
N THR A 341 -14.56 -1.98 -7.15
CA THR A 341 -14.16 -1.06 -8.21
C THR A 341 -15.28 -0.06 -8.50
N PHE A 342 -16.51 -0.52 -8.61
CA PHE A 342 -17.68 0.35 -8.81
C PHE A 342 -17.86 1.34 -7.65
N LEU A 343 -17.73 0.89 -6.40
CA LEU A 343 -17.77 1.75 -5.22
C LEU A 343 -16.67 2.82 -5.23
N LEU A 344 -15.45 2.42 -5.62
CA LEU A 344 -14.31 3.35 -5.73
C LEU A 344 -14.64 4.48 -6.70
N GLU A 345 -15.14 4.15 -7.88
CA GLU A 345 -15.48 5.11 -8.93
C GLU A 345 -16.65 6.03 -8.52
N GLN A 346 -17.70 5.47 -7.95
CA GLN A 346 -18.93 6.21 -7.66
C GLN A 346 -18.86 7.03 -6.37
N ARG A 347 -18.08 6.64 -5.39
CA ARG A 347 -18.16 7.21 -4.02
C ARG A 347 -16.82 7.67 -3.43
N LEU A 348 -15.71 7.06 -3.81
CA LEU A 348 -14.42 7.40 -3.22
C LEU A 348 -13.67 8.44 -4.08
N ARG A 349 -13.48 8.19 -5.37
CA ARG A 349 -12.77 9.12 -6.28
C ARG A 349 -13.40 10.51 -6.32
N ALA A 350 -14.71 10.62 -6.23
CA ALA A 350 -15.39 11.91 -6.20
C ALA A 350 -15.05 12.78 -4.98
N LYS A 351 -14.65 12.13 -3.87
CA LYS A 351 -14.23 12.82 -2.64
C LYS A 351 -12.73 13.06 -2.57
N TRP A 352 -11.93 12.34 -3.34
CA TRP A 352 -10.45 12.36 -3.36
C TRP A 352 -9.84 13.26 -4.46
#